data_6eb1f894866d2bf246720f02fc9c9fc0
#
_entry.id   6eb1f894866d2bf246720f02fc9c9fc0
#
_cell.length_a   1.000
_cell.length_b   1.000
_cell.length_c   1.000
_cell.angle_alpha   90.00
_cell.angle_beta   90.00
_cell.angle_gamma   90.00
#
_symmetry.space_group_name_H-M   'P 1'
#
loop_
_entity.id
_entity.type
_entity.pdbx_description
1 polymer ?
#
loop_
_entity_poly.entity_id
_entity_poly.type
_entity_poly.pdbx_seq_one_letter_code
_entity_poly.pdbx_strand_id
1 'polypeptide(L)'
;MEAYEYVVKNNQNETEKGLMWGDSEQEIAIRLKRDGYRIYRISLQDERKKHKWNHTMVVDVTYQLGLLIESGVPLRRALQLLCQGKRVLLYTALYESIERGQTLSQALRSEGCPPIALALLESGEAAGTLGESLQYISRHYDWERQLKQKVVSAISYPLF
;
A
#
# COMPACT_ATOMS: atom_id res chain seq x y z
N MET A 1 -4.58 2.39 23.10
CA MET A 1 -4.67 1.16 22.28
C MET A 1 -3.90 1.41 21.00
N GLU A 2 -2.79 0.74 20.80
CA GLU A 2 -1.85 0.94 19.69
C GLU A 2 -1.76 -0.35 18.87
N ALA A 3 -1.40 -0.24 17.59
CA ALA A 3 -1.21 -1.40 16.73
C ALA A 3 0.23 -1.90 16.84
N TYR A 4 0.40 -3.19 17.01
CA TYR A 4 1.70 -3.86 17.05
C TYR A 4 1.81 -4.84 15.88
N GLU A 5 2.89 -4.70 15.12
CA GLU A 5 3.28 -5.68 14.11
C GLU A 5 4.06 -6.80 14.80
N TYR A 6 3.66 -8.04 14.55
CA TYR A 6 4.36 -9.20 15.09
C TYR A 6 4.84 -10.15 13.99
N VAL A 7 5.95 -10.80 14.27
CA VAL A 7 6.49 -11.91 13.49
C VAL A 7 6.65 -13.09 14.45
N VAL A 8 5.94 -14.16 14.16
CA VAL A 8 5.89 -15.36 15.01
C VAL A 8 6.13 -16.62 14.17
N LYS A 9 6.45 -17.71 14.86
CA LYS A 9 6.37 -19.07 14.27
C LYS A 9 5.24 -19.86 14.91
N ASN A 10 4.49 -20.54 14.06
CA ASN A 10 3.47 -21.49 14.50
C ASN A 10 4.09 -22.83 14.91
N ASN A 11 3.27 -23.76 15.38
CA ASN A 11 3.72 -25.09 15.79
C ASN A 11 4.29 -25.96 14.64
N GLN A 12 4.04 -25.57 13.40
CA GLN A 12 4.57 -26.22 12.19
C GLN A 12 5.88 -25.56 11.72
N ASN A 13 6.45 -24.65 12.54
CA ASN A 13 7.68 -23.89 12.26
C ASN A 13 7.57 -22.90 11.08
N GLU A 14 6.35 -22.58 10.65
CA GLU A 14 6.09 -21.60 9.61
C GLU A 14 6.07 -20.18 10.20
N THR A 15 6.61 -19.23 9.45
CA THR A 15 6.65 -17.82 9.87
C THR A 15 5.35 -17.13 9.48
N GLU A 16 4.67 -16.60 10.48
CA GLU A 16 3.46 -15.79 10.33
C GLU A 16 3.73 -14.34 10.73
N LYS A 17 3.13 -13.41 10.01
CA LYS A 17 3.17 -11.98 10.30
C LYS A 17 1.74 -11.46 10.42
N GLY A 18 1.54 -10.58 11.36
CA GLY A 18 0.22 -9.99 11.56
C GLY A 18 0.27 -8.69 12.34
N LEU A 19 -0.90 -8.14 12.56
CA LEU A 19 -1.13 -6.96 13.39
C LEU A 19 -2.06 -7.32 14.54
N MET A 20 -1.75 -6.79 15.71
CA MET A 20 -2.58 -6.96 16.90
C MET A 20 -2.65 -5.63 17.67
N TRP A 21 -3.85 -5.31 18.12
CA TRP A 21 -4.09 -4.12 18.92
C TRP A 21 -3.93 -4.43 20.41
N GLY A 22 -3.21 -3.57 21.13
CA GLY A 22 -3.00 -3.70 22.56
C GLY A 22 -2.47 -2.42 23.17
N ASP A 23 -2.40 -2.41 24.51
CA ASP A 23 -1.92 -1.24 25.25
C ASP A 23 -0.40 -1.29 25.49
N SER A 24 0.20 -2.45 25.30
CA SER A 24 1.66 -2.62 25.41
C SER A 24 2.17 -3.83 24.62
N GLU A 25 3.45 -3.82 24.28
CA GLU A 25 4.16 -4.94 23.67
C GLU A 25 4.08 -6.21 24.54
N GLN A 26 4.13 -6.03 25.86
CA GLN A 26 4.04 -7.13 26.82
C GLN A 26 2.68 -7.83 26.76
N GLU A 27 1.60 -7.08 26.64
CA GLU A 27 0.25 -7.64 26.49
C GLU A 27 0.14 -8.48 25.22
N ILE A 28 0.64 -7.97 24.10
CA ILE A 28 0.67 -8.69 22.82
C ILE A 28 1.50 -9.98 22.96
N ALA A 29 2.66 -9.91 23.61
CA ALA A 29 3.51 -11.08 23.82
C ALA A 29 2.81 -12.17 24.64
N ILE A 30 2.06 -11.79 25.68
CA ILE A 30 1.30 -12.73 26.51
C ILE A 30 0.21 -13.42 25.69
N ARG A 31 -0.54 -12.66 24.88
CA ARG A 31 -1.59 -13.22 24.02
C ARG A 31 -1.03 -14.20 23.01
N LEU A 32 0.04 -13.84 22.29
CA LEU A 32 0.69 -14.68 21.28
C LEU A 32 1.27 -15.96 21.89
N LYS A 33 1.90 -15.88 23.06
CA LYS A 33 2.42 -17.06 23.78
C LYS A 33 1.30 -17.99 24.23
N ARG A 34 0.19 -17.44 24.73
CA ARG A 34 -0.98 -18.23 25.14
C ARG A 34 -1.57 -18.99 23.94
N ASP A 35 -1.56 -18.38 22.75
CA ASP A 35 -2.04 -18.98 21.52
C ASP A 35 -1.03 -19.97 20.89
N GLY A 36 0.11 -20.24 21.57
CA GLY A 36 1.09 -21.25 21.18
C GLY A 36 2.15 -20.77 20.18
N TYR A 37 2.22 -19.48 19.91
CA TYR A 37 3.20 -18.93 18.97
C TYR A 37 4.57 -18.70 19.63
N ARG A 38 5.62 -18.94 18.86
CA ARG A 38 6.99 -18.52 19.20
C ARG A 38 7.25 -17.13 18.62
N ILE A 39 7.49 -16.16 19.49
CA ILE A 39 7.66 -14.76 19.11
C ILE A 39 9.09 -14.55 18.63
N TYR A 40 9.22 -14.00 17.41
CA TYR A 40 10.50 -13.53 16.88
C TYR A 40 10.66 -12.03 17.07
N ARG A 41 9.61 -11.28 16.83
CA ARG A 41 9.62 -9.83 16.90
C ARG A 41 8.22 -9.32 17.17
N ILE A 42 8.13 -8.36 18.06
CA ILE A 42 6.99 -7.49 18.23
C ILE A 42 7.53 -6.07 18.13
N SER A 43 6.89 -5.22 17.40
CA SER A 43 7.23 -3.80 17.31
C SER A 43 5.97 -2.98 17.21
N LEU A 44 5.96 -1.83 17.88
CA LEU A 44 4.91 -0.83 17.68
C LEU A 44 4.84 -0.53 16.18
N GLN A 45 3.65 -0.59 15.62
CA GLN A 45 3.46 -0.15 14.25
C GLN A 45 3.72 1.36 14.24
N ASP A 46 4.90 1.73 13.77
CA ASP A 46 5.22 3.13 13.58
C ASP A 46 4.32 3.65 12.47
N GLU A 47 3.33 4.46 12.84
CA GLU A 47 2.49 5.21 11.89
C GLU A 47 3.32 6.03 10.88
N ARG A 48 4.61 6.18 11.17
CA ARG A 48 5.58 6.86 10.32
C ARG A 48 6.29 5.95 9.33
N LYS A 49 6.12 4.63 9.37
CA LYS A 49 6.57 3.75 8.29
C LYS A 49 5.67 3.91 7.08
N LYS A 50 5.79 5.10 6.47
CA LYS A 50 5.24 5.36 5.15
C LYS A 50 5.65 4.23 4.22
N HIS A 51 4.72 3.73 3.45
CA HIS A 51 5.00 2.71 2.45
C HIS A 51 6.17 3.16 1.56
N LYS A 52 7.13 2.27 1.32
CA LYS A 52 8.23 2.57 0.40
C LYS A 52 7.71 2.49 -1.03
N TRP A 53 7.37 3.64 -1.58
CA TRP A 53 6.88 3.74 -2.95
C TRP A 53 8.02 3.55 -3.95
N ASN A 54 7.81 2.62 -4.85
CA ASN A 54 8.60 2.44 -6.07
C ASN A 54 7.66 2.47 -7.29
N HIS A 55 8.22 2.46 -8.49
CA HIS A 55 7.42 2.48 -9.72
C HIS A 55 6.40 1.35 -9.80
N THR A 56 6.78 0.15 -9.40
CA THR A 56 5.88 -1.01 -9.36
C THR A 56 4.68 -0.78 -8.43
N MET A 57 4.91 -0.22 -7.26
CA MET A 57 3.83 0.07 -6.31
C MET A 57 2.87 1.15 -6.84
N VAL A 58 3.41 2.20 -7.45
CA VAL A 58 2.58 3.24 -8.07
C VAL A 58 1.71 2.63 -9.17
N VAL A 59 2.30 1.83 -10.06
CA VAL A 59 1.57 1.15 -11.14
C VAL A 59 0.47 0.27 -10.59
N ASP A 60 0.77 -0.60 -9.61
CA ASP A 60 -0.19 -1.53 -9.04
C ASP A 60 -1.40 -0.81 -8.42
N VAL A 61 -1.12 0.19 -7.58
CA VAL A 61 -2.18 0.91 -6.85
C VAL A 61 -3.04 1.73 -7.81
N THR A 62 -2.44 2.49 -8.71
CA THR A 62 -3.18 3.34 -9.64
C THR A 62 -3.92 2.53 -10.71
N TYR A 63 -3.35 1.43 -11.17
CA TYR A 63 -4.00 0.54 -12.11
C TYR A 63 -5.25 -0.12 -11.52
N GLN A 64 -5.14 -0.71 -10.33
CA GLN A 64 -6.26 -1.40 -9.69
C GLN A 64 -7.40 -0.44 -9.35
N LEU A 65 -7.08 0.70 -8.75
CA LEU A 65 -8.09 1.73 -8.46
C LEU A 65 -8.69 2.30 -9.73
N GLY A 66 -7.86 2.65 -10.71
CA GLY A 66 -8.33 3.19 -11.99
C GLY A 66 -9.25 2.24 -12.72
N LEU A 67 -8.94 0.95 -12.76
CA LEU A 67 -9.76 -0.06 -13.40
C LEU A 67 -11.15 -0.16 -12.75
N LEU A 68 -11.22 -0.18 -11.43
CA LEU A 68 -12.49 -0.25 -10.70
C LEU A 68 -13.33 1.01 -10.89
N ILE A 69 -12.71 2.18 -10.80
CA ILE A 69 -13.41 3.47 -10.95
C ILE A 69 -13.90 3.67 -12.40
N GLU A 70 -13.09 3.35 -13.40
CA GLU A 70 -13.50 3.38 -14.81
C GLU A 70 -14.63 2.39 -15.12
N SER A 71 -14.71 1.30 -14.38
CA SER A 71 -15.83 0.34 -14.47
C SER A 71 -17.10 0.81 -13.74
N GLY A 72 -17.11 2.03 -13.20
CA GLY A 72 -18.26 2.60 -12.50
C GLY A 72 -18.34 2.28 -11.01
N VAL A 73 -17.33 1.65 -10.42
CA VAL A 73 -17.28 1.37 -8.98
C VAL A 73 -16.91 2.64 -8.23
N PRO A 74 -17.71 3.10 -7.26
CA PRO A 74 -17.35 4.26 -6.44
C PRO A 74 -16.04 4.05 -5.67
N LEU A 75 -15.24 5.10 -5.49
CA LEU A 75 -13.93 5.05 -4.83
C LEU A 75 -13.96 4.32 -3.49
N ARG A 76 -14.93 4.63 -2.64
CA ARG A 76 -15.11 3.98 -1.33
C ARG A 76 -15.25 2.47 -1.46
N ARG A 77 -16.07 2.02 -2.41
CA ARG A 77 -16.30 0.59 -2.67
C ARG A 77 -15.09 -0.08 -3.28
N ALA A 78 -14.40 0.60 -4.18
CA ALA A 78 -13.16 0.12 -4.77
C ALA A 78 -12.10 -0.15 -3.69
N LEU A 79 -11.91 0.78 -2.76
CA LEU A 79 -11.00 0.62 -1.63
C LEU A 79 -11.39 -0.56 -0.72
N GLN A 80 -12.69 -0.73 -0.42
CA GLN A 80 -13.16 -1.88 0.36
C GLN A 80 -12.83 -3.22 -0.30
N LEU A 81 -13.01 -3.32 -1.62
CA LEU A 81 -12.68 -4.53 -2.37
C LEU A 81 -11.16 -4.83 -2.32
N LEU A 82 -10.34 -3.79 -2.42
CA LEU A 82 -8.88 -3.92 -2.41
C LEU A 82 -8.30 -4.19 -1.02
N CYS A 83 -9.03 -3.90 0.06
CA CYS A 83 -8.65 -4.26 1.42
C CYS A 83 -8.51 -5.78 1.67
N GLN A 84 -8.98 -6.61 0.75
CA GLN A 84 -8.86 -8.07 0.84
C GLN A 84 -7.63 -8.63 0.11
N GLY A 85 -6.82 -7.77 -0.50
CA GLY A 85 -5.71 -8.13 -1.36
C GLY A 85 -4.33 -8.00 -0.71
N LYS A 86 -3.31 -7.91 -1.57
CA LYS A 86 -1.90 -7.91 -1.14
C LYS A 86 -1.46 -6.69 -0.31
N ARG A 87 -2.16 -5.55 -0.42
CA ARG A 87 -1.77 -4.27 0.21
C ARG A 87 -2.82 -3.81 1.23
N VAL A 88 -3.27 -4.76 2.04
CA VAL A 88 -4.34 -4.54 3.03
C VAL A 88 -4.12 -3.27 3.86
N LEU A 89 -2.91 -3.08 4.40
CA LEU A 89 -2.60 -1.95 5.27
C LEU A 89 -2.74 -0.60 4.54
N LEU A 90 -2.23 -0.52 3.32
CA LEU A 90 -2.36 0.69 2.52
C LEU A 90 -3.83 1.00 2.21
N TYR A 91 -4.54 0.03 1.66
CA TYR A 91 -5.94 0.24 1.27
C TYR A 91 -6.86 0.51 2.46
N THR A 92 -6.59 -0.09 3.62
CA THR A 92 -7.31 0.22 4.85
C THR A 92 -7.05 1.66 5.29
N ALA A 93 -5.80 2.11 5.28
CA ALA A 93 -5.45 3.50 5.62
C ALA A 93 -6.11 4.50 4.65
N LEU A 94 -6.11 4.20 3.35
CA LEU A 94 -6.78 5.02 2.34
C LEU A 94 -8.29 5.06 2.56
N TYR A 95 -8.90 3.90 2.82
CA TYR A 95 -10.33 3.81 3.12
C TYR A 95 -10.73 4.64 4.33
N GLU A 96 -10.00 4.53 5.44
CA GLU A 96 -10.24 5.32 6.65
C GLU A 96 -10.09 6.83 6.38
N SER A 97 -9.12 7.23 5.57
CA SER A 97 -8.93 8.63 5.18
C SER A 97 -10.11 9.17 4.37
N ILE A 98 -10.62 8.39 3.41
CA ILE A 98 -11.82 8.74 2.63
C ILE A 98 -13.06 8.82 3.53
N GLU A 99 -13.21 7.92 4.50
CA GLU A 99 -14.29 7.97 5.50
C GLU A 99 -14.25 9.24 6.37
N ARG A 100 -13.05 9.78 6.62
CA ARG A 100 -12.86 11.07 7.31
C ARG A 100 -13.10 12.30 6.41
N GLY A 101 -13.48 12.11 5.16
CA GLY A 101 -13.75 13.19 4.21
C GLY A 101 -12.53 13.70 3.45
N GLN A 102 -11.38 13.04 3.52
CA GLN A 102 -10.20 13.40 2.73
C GLN A 102 -10.37 12.97 1.27
N THR A 103 -9.68 13.68 0.37
CA THR A 103 -9.57 13.26 -1.03
C THR A 103 -8.57 12.10 -1.18
N LEU A 104 -8.61 11.39 -2.30
CA LEU A 104 -7.66 10.31 -2.55
C LEU A 104 -6.21 10.83 -2.62
N SER A 105 -5.99 11.98 -3.22
CA SER A 105 -4.66 12.62 -3.26
C SER A 105 -4.14 12.97 -1.86
N GLN A 106 -4.98 13.48 -0.98
CA GLN A 106 -4.63 13.75 0.42
C GLN A 106 -4.28 12.47 1.17
N ALA A 107 -5.09 11.43 1.01
CA ALA A 107 -4.86 10.13 1.61
C ALA A 107 -3.54 9.49 1.15
N LEU A 108 -3.29 9.49 -0.16
CA LEU A 108 -2.04 8.97 -0.74
C LEU A 108 -0.82 9.80 -0.35
N ARG A 109 -0.96 11.11 -0.20
CA ARG A 109 0.10 11.98 0.30
C ARG A 109 0.52 11.59 1.71
N SER A 110 -0.43 11.32 2.58
CA SER A 110 -0.17 10.85 3.94
C SER A 110 0.59 9.53 3.96
N GLU A 111 0.37 8.68 2.97
CA GLU A 111 1.05 7.39 2.81
C GLU A 111 2.41 7.48 2.09
N GLY A 112 2.82 8.68 1.65
CA GLY A 112 4.12 8.94 1.04
C GLY A 112 4.20 8.71 -0.46
N CYS A 113 3.07 8.72 -1.17
CA CYS A 113 3.02 8.62 -2.63
C CYS A 113 3.87 9.72 -3.31
N PRO A 114 4.54 9.42 -4.43
CA PRO A 114 5.40 10.38 -5.11
C PRO A 114 4.69 11.66 -5.55
N PRO A 115 5.36 12.83 -5.47
CA PRO A 115 4.75 14.13 -5.74
C PRO A 115 4.16 14.29 -7.15
N ILE A 116 4.79 13.70 -8.17
CA ILE A 116 4.31 13.76 -9.56
C ILE A 116 2.96 13.04 -9.70
N ALA A 117 2.86 11.85 -9.13
CA ALA A 117 1.60 11.10 -9.13
C ALA A 117 0.50 11.87 -8.38
N LEU A 118 0.83 12.49 -7.24
CA LEU A 118 -0.11 13.30 -6.46
C LEU A 118 -0.62 14.51 -7.25
N ALA A 119 0.26 15.23 -7.95
CA ALA A 119 -0.13 16.39 -8.75
C ALA A 119 -1.10 16.02 -9.88
N LEU A 120 -0.85 14.91 -10.56
CA LEU A 120 -1.74 14.39 -11.60
C LEU A 120 -3.10 13.95 -11.02
N LEU A 121 -3.07 13.34 -9.84
CA LEU A 121 -4.29 12.93 -9.15
C LEU A 121 -5.15 14.12 -8.73
N GLU A 122 -4.54 15.13 -8.13
CA GLU A 122 -5.23 16.39 -7.74
C GLU A 122 -5.91 17.05 -8.93
N SER A 123 -5.23 17.11 -10.07
CA SER A 123 -5.80 17.62 -11.32
C SER A 123 -7.02 16.83 -11.76
N GLY A 124 -6.97 15.50 -11.69
CA GLY A 124 -8.09 14.63 -12.03
C GLY A 124 -9.27 14.73 -11.06
N GLU A 125 -8.99 14.86 -9.77
CA GLU A 125 -10.03 15.09 -8.76
C GLU A 125 -10.76 16.42 -8.99
N ALA A 126 -10.03 17.49 -9.27
CA ALA A 126 -10.60 18.78 -9.57
C ALA A 126 -11.44 18.80 -10.85
N ALA A 127 -11.04 18.04 -11.86
CA ALA A 127 -11.74 17.94 -13.14
C ALA A 127 -12.88 16.89 -13.15
N GLY A 128 -13.02 16.08 -12.10
CA GLY A 128 -13.98 14.98 -12.07
C GLY A 128 -13.57 13.79 -12.95
N THR A 129 -12.29 13.63 -13.27
CA THR A 129 -11.73 12.59 -14.15
C THR A 129 -10.72 11.70 -13.39
N LEU A 130 -11.08 11.30 -12.16
CA LEU A 130 -10.19 10.54 -11.28
C LEU A 130 -9.74 9.21 -11.91
N GLY A 131 -10.67 8.45 -12.50
CA GLY A 131 -10.37 7.18 -13.12
C GLY A 131 -9.38 7.29 -14.28
N GLU A 132 -9.59 8.27 -15.16
CA GLU A 132 -8.67 8.57 -16.27
C GLU A 132 -7.28 8.96 -15.78
N SER A 133 -7.22 9.80 -14.73
CA SER A 133 -5.95 10.22 -14.12
C SER A 133 -5.19 9.05 -13.52
N LEU A 134 -5.86 8.16 -12.82
CA LEU A 134 -5.25 6.93 -12.27
C LEU A 134 -4.70 6.05 -13.38
N GLN A 135 -5.43 5.85 -14.46
CA GLN A 135 -4.98 5.08 -15.63
C GLN A 135 -3.77 5.75 -16.30
N TYR A 136 -3.78 7.07 -16.43
CA TYR A 136 -2.66 7.81 -17.01
C TYR A 136 -1.39 7.65 -16.16
N ILE A 137 -1.49 7.81 -14.83
CA ILE A 137 -0.38 7.63 -13.91
C ILE A 137 0.18 6.21 -14.02
N SER A 138 -0.68 5.21 -14.04
CA SER A 138 -0.29 3.81 -14.18
C SER A 138 0.53 3.58 -15.46
N ARG A 139 0.02 4.05 -16.61
CA ARG A 139 0.74 3.92 -17.89
C ARG A 139 2.07 4.66 -17.91
N HIS A 140 2.12 5.87 -17.35
CA HIS A 140 3.32 6.69 -17.31
C HIS A 140 4.45 6.01 -16.49
N TYR A 141 4.14 5.58 -15.27
CA TYR A 141 5.11 4.90 -14.41
C TYR A 141 5.51 3.51 -14.92
N ASP A 142 4.61 2.80 -15.59
CA ASP A 142 4.94 1.51 -16.22
C ASP A 142 5.88 1.70 -17.42
N TRP A 143 5.65 2.72 -18.23
CA TRP A 143 6.55 3.09 -19.32
C TRP A 143 7.95 3.46 -18.81
N GLU A 144 8.05 4.30 -17.78
CA GLU A 144 9.34 4.64 -17.16
C GLU A 144 10.06 3.41 -16.61
N ARG A 145 9.34 2.51 -15.97
CA ARG A 145 9.88 1.25 -15.45
C ARG A 145 10.47 0.39 -16.58
N GLN A 146 9.74 0.23 -17.67
CA GLN A 146 10.21 -0.53 -18.83
C GLN A 146 11.42 0.12 -19.49
N LEU A 147 11.45 1.44 -19.60
CA LEU A 147 12.58 2.18 -20.14
C LEU A 147 13.85 1.95 -19.32
N LYS A 148 13.76 2.04 -17.99
CA LYS A 148 14.88 1.75 -17.09
C LYS A 148 15.40 0.33 -17.25
N GLN A 149 14.53 -0.66 -17.37
CA GLN A 149 14.92 -2.05 -17.60
C GLN A 149 15.66 -2.24 -18.93
N LYS A 150 15.20 -1.59 -20.00
CA LYS A 150 15.85 -1.64 -21.30
C LYS A 150 17.25 -1.00 -21.27
N VAL A 151 17.40 0.13 -20.60
CA VAL A 151 18.70 0.80 -20.44
C VAL A 151 19.69 -0.07 -19.66
N VAL A 152 19.26 -0.65 -18.54
CA VAL A 152 20.10 -1.54 -17.73
C VAL A 152 20.52 -2.78 -18.53
N SER A 153 19.61 -3.38 -19.29
CA SER A 153 19.92 -4.53 -20.15
C SER A 153 20.92 -4.18 -21.25
N ALA A 154 20.80 -2.99 -21.86
CA ALA A 154 21.72 -2.53 -22.89
C ALA A 154 23.14 -2.27 -22.35
N ILE A 155 23.28 -1.82 -21.11
CA ILE A 155 24.56 -1.57 -20.46
C ILE A 155 25.23 -2.86 -19.99
N SER A 156 24.45 -3.84 -19.52
CA SER A 156 24.98 -5.12 -19.03
C SER A 156 25.41 -6.07 -20.14
N TYR A 157 24.85 -5.95 -21.33
CA TYR A 157 25.18 -6.83 -22.48
C TYR A 157 26.60 -6.72 -22.97
N PRO A 158 27.26 -5.52 -23.06
CA PRO A 158 28.68 -5.39 -23.52
C PRO A 158 29.72 -5.88 -22.50
N LEU A 159 29.34 -6.18 -21.27
CA LEU A 159 30.25 -6.64 -20.21
C LEU A 159 30.43 -8.18 -20.17
N PHE A 160 29.77 -8.88 -21.04
CA PHE A 160 29.90 -10.30 -21.28
C PHE A 160 30.37 -10.57 -22.72
#